data_d34229ec9097adc629c78c83432a8e83
#
_entry.id   d34229ec9097adc629c78c83432a8e83
#
_cell.length_a   1.000
_cell.length_b   1.000
_cell.length_c   1.000
_cell.angle_alpha   90.00
_cell.angle_beta   90.00
_cell.angle_gamma   90.00
#
_symmetry.space_group_name_H-M   'P 1'
#
loop_
_entity.id
_entity.type
_entity.pdbx_description
1 polymer ?
#
loop_
_entity_poly.entity_id
_entity_poly.type
_entity_poly.pdbx_seq_one_letter_code
_entity_poly.pdbx_strand_id
1 'polypeptide(L)'
;MSTVDSFGAKDVLDVNGTQYEIYRLKALKGAENLPYSLKILLENLLRTEDGANVTQEHIKALAEWDPEAQPNTEIQFTPGRVIMQDFTGVPCIVDLATMREAIEDLGGDAARVNPLSPAELVIDHSCLLYTSDAADE
;
A
#
# COMPACT_ATOMS: atom_id res chain seq x y z
N MET A 1 3.33 -8.82 11.64
CA MET A 1 4.15 -7.95 12.52
C MET A 1 3.21 -7.40 13.59
N SER A 2 3.64 -7.31 14.85
CA SER A 2 2.84 -6.65 15.90
C SER A 2 3.05 -5.15 15.76
N THR A 3 1.98 -4.39 15.61
CA THR A 3 2.03 -2.93 15.68
C THR A 3 2.31 -2.47 17.12
N VAL A 4 2.94 -1.32 17.27
CA VAL A 4 3.20 -0.70 18.58
C VAL A 4 1.91 -0.19 19.21
N ASP A 5 0.96 0.29 18.38
CA ASP A 5 -0.35 0.83 18.79
C ASP A 5 -0.26 1.91 19.88
N SER A 6 0.63 2.87 19.68
CA SER A 6 0.94 3.93 20.66
C SER A 6 -0.28 4.80 21.04
N PHE A 7 -1.31 4.80 20.22
CA PHE A 7 -2.52 5.59 20.44
C PHE A 7 -3.71 4.76 20.95
N GLY A 8 -3.54 3.45 21.15
CA GLY A 8 -4.62 2.57 21.55
C GLY A 8 -5.76 2.55 20.52
N ALA A 9 -5.42 2.62 19.25
CA ALA A 9 -6.37 2.71 18.14
C ALA A 9 -6.93 1.34 17.73
N LYS A 10 -6.21 0.27 18.07
CA LYS A 10 -6.60 -1.10 17.74
C LYS A 10 -7.88 -1.50 18.45
N ASP A 11 -8.83 -2.05 17.69
CA ASP A 11 -10.14 -2.45 18.20
C ASP A 11 -10.71 -3.60 17.35
N VAL A 12 -11.85 -4.11 17.74
CA VAL A 12 -12.56 -5.17 17.04
C VAL A 12 -13.90 -4.67 16.56
N LEU A 13 -14.21 -4.91 15.31
CA LEU A 13 -15.52 -4.70 14.72
C LEU A 13 -16.19 -6.06 14.51
N ASP A 14 -17.35 -6.25 15.13
CA ASP A 14 -18.20 -7.41 14.85
C ASP A 14 -19.18 -7.10 13.72
N VAL A 15 -19.16 -7.94 12.71
CA VAL A 15 -20.13 -7.87 11.60
C VAL A 15 -20.77 -9.23 11.43
N ASN A 16 -22.01 -9.34 11.86
CA ASN A 16 -22.80 -10.59 11.79
C ASN A 16 -22.10 -11.80 12.44
N GLY A 17 -21.43 -11.61 13.58
CA GLY A 17 -20.70 -12.64 14.30
C GLY A 17 -19.27 -12.89 13.80
N THR A 18 -18.85 -12.22 12.74
CA THR A 18 -17.45 -12.23 12.29
C THR A 18 -16.71 -11.04 12.87
N GLN A 19 -15.59 -11.31 13.54
CA GLN A 19 -14.77 -10.28 14.15
C GLN A 19 -13.65 -9.84 13.21
N TYR A 20 -13.54 -8.53 13.02
CA TYR A 20 -12.49 -7.89 12.22
C TYR A 20 -11.64 -6.98 13.09
N GLU A 21 -10.33 -7.11 12.98
CA GLU A 21 -9.40 -6.17 13.58
C GLU A 21 -9.42 -4.85 12.81
N ILE A 22 -9.66 -3.76 13.52
CA ILE A 22 -9.71 -2.41 12.95
C ILE A 22 -8.83 -1.45 13.76
N TYR A 23 -8.55 -0.29 13.18
CA TYR A 23 -7.86 0.81 13.85
C TYR A 23 -8.76 2.05 13.82
N ARG A 24 -9.23 2.47 15.00
CA ARG A 24 -10.20 3.57 15.11
C ARG A 24 -9.52 4.92 15.05
N LEU A 25 -9.87 5.71 14.04
CA LEU A 25 -9.35 7.07 13.88
C LEU A 25 -9.74 8.00 15.04
N LYS A 26 -10.84 7.71 15.72
CA LYS A 26 -11.30 8.46 16.90
C LYS A 26 -10.30 8.47 18.07
N ALA A 27 -9.30 7.59 18.05
CA ALA A 27 -8.20 7.61 19.01
C ALA A 27 -7.34 8.87 18.90
N LEU A 28 -7.37 9.56 17.74
CA LEU A 28 -6.61 10.77 17.49
C LEU A 28 -7.53 11.98 17.36
N LYS A 29 -7.20 13.02 18.10
CA LYS A 29 -7.84 14.34 17.97
C LYS A 29 -7.43 14.95 16.62
N GLY A 30 -8.38 15.52 15.88
CA GLY A 30 -8.16 16.12 14.57
C GLY A 30 -8.52 15.20 13.41
N ALA A 31 -8.49 13.89 13.60
CA ALA A 31 -8.79 12.91 12.55
C ALA A 31 -10.21 13.06 11.97
N GLU A 32 -11.15 13.56 12.75
CA GLU A 32 -12.53 13.83 12.31
C GLU A 32 -12.62 14.84 11.16
N ASN A 33 -11.70 15.80 11.12
CA ASN A 33 -11.67 16.90 10.14
C ASN A 33 -10.95 16.55 8.85
N LEU A 34 -10.22 15.43 8.82
CA LEU A 34 -9.45 15.01 7.65
C LEU A 34 -10.35 14.64 6.47
N PRO A 35 -9.93 14.93 5.23
CA PRO A 35 -10.51 14.32 4.04
C PRO A 35 -10.46 12.79 4.09
N TYR A 36 -11.36 12.11 3.41
CA TYR A 36 -11.40 10.64 3.41
C TYR A 36 -10.10 10.00 2.95
N SER A 37 -9.43 10.57 1.95
CA SER A 37 -8.12 10.08 1.48
C SER A 37 -7.07 10.08 2.59
N LEU A 38 -6.99 11.16 3.38
CA LEU A 38 -6.06 11.25 4.50
C LEU A 38 -6.49 10.38 5.69
N LYS A 39 -7.79 10.13 5.87
CA LYS A 39 -8.28 9.15 6.84
C LYS A 39 -7.82 7.72 6.52
N ILE A 40 -7.80 7.36 5.24
CA ILE A 40 -7.28 6.05 4.80
C ILE A 40 -5.77 5.95 5.07
N LEU A 41 -5.01 7.00 4.76
CA LEU A 41 -3.58 7.04 5.06
C LEU A 41 -3.31 7.00 6.58
N LEU A 42 -4.11 7.71 7.37
CA LEU A 42 -3.97 7.70 8.83
C LEU A 42 -4.25 6.32 9.42
N GLU A 43 -5.27 5.62 8.94
CA GLU A 43 -5.54 4.24 9.36
C GLU A 43 -4.38 3.31 8.97
N ASN A 44 -3.81 3.50 7.79
CA ASN A 44 -2.64 2.74 7.35
C ASN A 44 -1.44 2.94 8.28
N LEU A 45 -1.14 4.18 8.67
CA LEU A 45 -0.05 4.46 9.62
C LEU A 45 -0.31 3.83 10.98
N LEU A 46 -1.54 3.93 11.53
CA LEU A 46 -1.90 3.30 12.79
C LEU A 46 -1.74 1.78 12.77
N ARG A 47 -2.09 1.16 11.65
CA ARG A 47 -1.99 -0.29 11.43
C ARG A 47 -0.54 -0.76 11.31
N THR A 48 0.33 0.08 10.75
CA THR A 48 1.71 -0.29 10.40
C THR A 48 2.76 0.36 11.30
N GLU A 49 2.34 1.03 12.38
CA GLU A 49 3.25 1.65 13.35
C GLU A 49 4.25 0.62 13.89
N ASP A 50 5.54 0.86 13.62
CA ASP A 50 6.65 0.00 14.06
C ASP A 50 7.69 0.75 14.92
N GLY A 51 7.52 2.05 15.10
CA GLY A 51 8.40 2.93 15.86
C GLY A 51 9.71 3.27 15.17
N ALA A 52 9.93 2.76 13.95
CA ALA A 52 11.14 2.98 13.16
C ALA A 52 10.83 3.66 11.82
N ASN A 53 10.06 2.99 10.96
CA ASN A 53 9.65 3.52 9.66
C ASN A 53 8.34 4.33 9.77
N VAL A 54 7.43 3.85 10.60
CA VAL A 54 6.19 4.55 10.92
C VAL A 54 6.19 4.86 12.41
N THR A 55 6.35 6.14 12.74
CA THR A 55 6.49 6.64 14.10
C THR A 55 5.26 7.41 14.56
N GLN A 56 5.17 7.68 15.85
CA GLN A 56 4.12 8.52 16.42
C GLN A 56 4.08 9.92 15.81
N GLU A 57 5.26 10.47 15.47
CA GLU A 57 5.39 11.79 14.87
C GLU A 57 4.73 11.83 13.50
N HIS A 58 4.90 10.78 12.67
CA HIS A 58 4.24 10.67 11.36
C HIS A 58 2.71 10.63 11.52
N ILE A 59 2.23 9.86 12.48
CA ILE A 59 0.79 9.71 12.76
C ILE A 59 0.19 11.04 13.23
N LYS A 60 0.87 11.75 14.15
CA LYS A 60 0.43 13.07 14.65
C LYS A 60 0.44 14.11 13.54
N ALA A 61 1.53 14.18 12.76
CA ALA A 61 1.65 15.13 11.66
C ALA A 61 0.51 14.98 10.65
N LEU A 62 0.10 13.73 10.35
CA LEU A 62 -1.01 13.50 9.45
C LEU A 62 -2.38 13.83 10.11
N ALA A 63 -2.56 13.51 11.39
CA ALA A 63 -3.81 13.82 12.11
C ALA A 63 -4.03 15.35 12.27
N GLU A 64 -2.93 16.11 12.35
CA GLU A 64 -2.91 17.57 12.48
C GLU A 64 -2.73 18.29 11.15
N TRP A 65 -2.97 17.57 10.02
CA TRP A 65 -2.80 18.14 8.69
C TRP A 65 -3.61 19.42 8.50
N ASP A 66 -2.95 20.45 7.98
CA ASP A 66 -3.51 21.76 7.65
C ASP A 66 -3.36 22.02 6.14
N PRO A 67 -4.46 22.25 5.40
CA PRO A 67 -4.41 22.51 3.97
C PRO A 67 -3.65 23.79 3.58
N GLU A 68 -3.53 24.74 4.50
CA GLU A 68 -2.83 26.02 4.26
C GLU A 68 -1.32 25.95 4.59
N ALA A 69 -0.89 24.91 5.31
CA ALA A 69 0.50 24.75 5.68
C ALA A 69 1.34 24.22 4.52
N GLN A 70 2.62 24.59 4.50
CA GLN A 70 3.58 23.98 3.58
C GLN A 70 3.92 22.57 4.07
N PRO A 71 3.83 21.55 3.21
CA PRO A 71 4.20 20.18 3.57
C PRO A 71 5.68 20.11 3.99
N ASN A 72 5.95 19.49 5.14
CA ASN A 72 7.29 19.35 5.69
C ASN A 72 7.58 17.96 6.27
N THR A 73 6.65 17.05 6.19
CA THR A 73 6.78 15.71 6.76
C THR A 73 6.46 14.68 5.70
N GLU A 74 7.41 13.78 5.46
CA GLU A 74 7.20 12.60 4.63
C GLU A 74 6.65 11.47 5.50
N ILE A 75 5.72 10.70 4.95
CA ILE A 75 5.17 9.51 5.59
C ILE A 75 5.42 8.28 4.73
N GLN A 76 5.58 7.14 5.35
CA GLN A 76 5.60 5.86 4.65
C GLN A 76 4.18 5.31 4.51
N PHE A 77 3.92 4.67 3.39
CA PHE A 77 2.65 4.04 3.10
C PHE A 77 2.87 2.57 2.74
N THR A 78 2.16 1.69 3.42
CA THR A 78 2.18 0.26 3.11
C THR A 78 0.92 -0.11 2.36
N PRO A 79 0.98 -0.34 1.03
CA PRO A 79 -0.19 -0.70 0.25
C PRO A 79 -0.69 -2.10 0.63
N GLY A 80 -2.00 -2.28 0.66
CA GLY A 80 -2.61 -3.60 0.81
C GLY A 80 -2.52 -4.44 -0.46
N ARG A 81 -2.37 -3.77 -1.62
CA ARG A 81 -2.22 -4.36 -2.95
C ARG A 81 -1.57 -3.36 -3.89
N VAL A 82 -0.73 -3.85 -4.79
CA VAL A 82 -0.12 -3.06 -5.87
C VAL A 82 -0.72 -3.53 -7.20
N ILE A 83 -1.27 -2.61 -7.96
CA ILE A 83 -1.74 -2.87 -9.32
C ILE A 83 -0.73 -2.27 -10.29
N MET A 84 -0.22 -3.09 -11.18
CA MET A 84 0.71 -2.70 -12.23
C MET A 84 -0.02 -2.75 -13.57
N GLN A 85 0.14 -1.71 -14.35
CA GLN A 85 -0.37 -1.71 -15.72
C GLN A 85 0.61 -2.44 -16.65
N ASP A 86 0.14 -2.88 -17.82
CA ASP A 86 0.86 -3.79 -18.72
C ASP A 86 1.97 -3.13 -19.53
N PHE A 87 2.15 -1.83 -19.43
CA PHE A 87 3.25 -1.12 -20.10
C PHE A 87 4.41 -0.88 -19.13
N THR A 88 4.23 -0.05 -18.12
CA THR A 88 5.29 0.29 -17.14
C THR A 88 5.46 -0.78 -16.06
N GLY A 89 4.47 -1.65 -15.87
CA GLY A 89 4.53 -2.78 -14.93
C GLY A 89 5.33 -3.97 -15.44
N VAL A 90 5.49 -4.12 -16.76
CA VAL A 90 6.22 -5.25 -17.37
C VAL A 90 7.69 -5.31 -16.94
N PRO A 91 8.48 -4.21 -16.92
CA PRO A 91 9.84 -4.26 -16.40
C PRO A 91 9.94 -4.81 -14.97
N CYS A 92 9.01 -4.45 -14.09
CA CYS A 92 8.99 -4.95 -12.72
C CYS A 92 8.78 -6.49 -12.67
N ILE A 93 7.90 -7.03 -13.51
CA ILE A 93 7.68 -8.47 -13.61
C ILE A 93 8.92 -9.18 -14.16
N VAL A 94 9.58 -8.59 -15.16
CA VAL A 94 10.84 -9.12 -15.72
C VAL A 94 11.93 -9.14 -14.65
N ASP A 95 12.09 -8.08 -13.88
CA ASP A 95 13.05 -8.01 -12.79
C ASP A 95 12.78 -9.08 -11.72
N LEU A 96 11.53 -9.28 -11.33
CA LEU A 96 11.14 -10.34 -10.39
C LEU A 96 11.46 -11.73 -10.93
N ALA A 97 11.22 -11.98 -12.22
CA ALA A 97 11.56 -13.24 -12.87
C ALA A 97 13.07 -13.48 -12.84
N THR A 98 13.86 -12.48 -13.23
CA THR A 98 15.33 -12.54 -13.22
C THR A 98 15.88 -12.76 -11.80
N MET A 99 15.30 -12.11 -10.79
CA MET A 99 15.68 -12.34 -9.40
C MET A 99 15.42 -13.78 -8.96
N ARG A 100 14.33 -14.39 -9.39
CA ARG A 100 14.01 -15.80 -9.09
C ARG A 100 15.01 -16.74 -9.73
N GLU A 101 15.35 -16.53 -11.00
CA GLU A 101 16.38 -17.30 -11.71
C GLU A 101 17.74 -17.19 -10.99
N ALA A 102 18.15 -15.97 -10.65
CA ALA A 102 19.40 -15.73 -9.93
C ALA A 102 19.46 -16.45 -8.56
N ILE A 103 18.34 -16.50 -7.83
CA ILE A 103 18.28 -17.22 -6.55
C ILE A 103 18.39 -18.74 -6.77
N GLU A 104 17.78 -19.29 -7.81
CA GLU A 104 17.95 -20.72 -8.17
C GLU A 104 19.40 -21.04 -8.54
N ASP A 105 20.04 -20.21 -9.34
CA ASP A 105 21.45 -20.37 -9.73
C ASP A 105 22.39 -20.35 -8.52
N LEU A 106 22.04 -19.60 -7.49
CA LEU A 106 22.74 -19.55 -6.20
C LEU A 106 22.39 -20.69 -5.25
N GLY A 107 21.52 -21.62 -5.67
CA GLY A 107 21.08 -22.76 -4.86
C GLY A 107 20.03 -22.42 -3.80
N GLY A 108 19.35 -21.28 -3.93
CA GLY A 108 18.27 -20.85 -3.05
C GLY A 108 16.89 -21.27 -3.56
N ASP A 109 15.87 -20.89 -2.81
CA ASP A 109 14.47 -21.15 -3.14
C ASP A 109 13.82 -19.93 -3.80
N ALA A 110 13.55 -20.00 -5.09
CA ALA A 110 12.93 -18.94 -5.88
C ALA A 110 11.54 -18.53 -5.36
N ALA A 111 10.81 -19.43 -4.68
CA ALA A 111 9.50 -19.11 -4.10
C ALA A 111 9.56 -18.05 -2.97
N ARG A 112 10.74 -17.79 -2.43
CA ARG A 112 10.98 -16.74 -1.43
C ARG A 112 11.08 -15.34 -2.04
N VAL A 113 11.26 -15.24 -3.35
CA VAL A 113 11.34 -13.97 -4.08
C VAL A 113 9.92 -13.55 -4.50
N ASN A 114 9.25 -12.83 -3.63
CA ASN A 114 7.93 -12.28 -3.88
C ASN A 114 7.85 -10.85 -3.30
N PRO A 115 7.02 -9.98 -3.88
CA PRO A 115 6.70 -8.69 -3.28
C PRO A 115 6.14 -8.85 -1.87
N LEU A 116 6.44 -7.89 -0.98
CA LEU A 116 5.90 -7.88 0.39
C LEU A 116 4.39 -7.66 0.44
N SER A 117 3.85 -6.94 -0.56
CA SER A 117 2.41 -6.78 -0.76
C SER A 117 1.99 -7.51 -2.02
N PRO A 118 0.77 -8.05 -2.11
CA PRO A 118 0.25 -8.64 -3.34
C PRO A 118 0.39 -7.64 -4.50
N ALA A 119 1.01 -8.09 -5.58
CA ALA A 119 1.22 -7.28 -6.79
C ALA A 119 0.63 -8.03 -7.99
N GLU A 120 -0.21 -7.33 -8.74
CA GLU A 120 -0.95 -7.90 -9.86
C GLU A 120 -0.73 -7.06 -11.11
N LEU A 121 -0.37 -7.73 -12.21
CA LEU A 121 -0.32 -7.10 -13.52
C LEU A 121 -1.70 -7.20 -14.16
N VAL A 122 -2.31 -6.05 -14.45
CA VAL A 122 -3.60 -5.99 -15.14
C VAL A 122 -3.34 -5.62 -16.58
N ILE A 123 -3.68 -6.54 -17.48
CA ILE A 123 -3.51 -6.32 -18.92
C ILE A 123 -4.60 -5.36 -19.40
N ASP A 124 -4.19 -4.27 -20.03
CA ASP A 124 -5.07 -3.36 -20.72
C ASP A 124 -5.27 -3.81 -22.16
N HIS A 125 -6.41 -4.41 -22.43
CA HIS A 125 -6.77 -4.81 -23.78
C HIS A 125 -7.29 -3.63 -24.66
N SER A 126 -7.22 -2.42 -24.19
CA SER A 126 -7.39 -1.23 -25.02
C SER A 126 -6.19 -1.09 -25.99
N CYS A 127 -5.70 -2.21 -26.43
CA CYS A 127 -4.70 -2.30 -27.46
C CYS A 127 -5.05 -1.28 -28.54
N LEU A 128 -4.12 -0.40 -28.83
CA LEU A 128 -4.13 0.43 -30.00
C LEU A 128 -4.20 -0.52 -31.20
N LEU A 129 -5.40 -0.93 -31.54
CA LEU A 129 -5.67 -1.38 -32.89
C LEU A 129 -5.37 -0.17 -33.74
N TYR A 130 -4.18 -0.16 -34.30
CA TYR A 130 -3.89 0.74 -35.39
C TYR A 130 -4.91 0.41 -36.46
N THR A 131 -5.83 1.32 -36.62
CA THR A 131 -6.96 1.17 -37.58
C THR A 131 -6.51 0.94 -39.02
N SER A 132 -5.25 1.23 -39.32
CA SER A 132 -4.64 0.87 -40.61
C SER A 132 -4.48 -0.64 -40.79
N ASP A 133 -4.26 -1.38 -39.72
CA ASP A 133 -3.96 -2.80 -39.82
C ASP A 133 -5.23 -3.66 -39.83
N ALA A 134 -6.31 -3.14 -39.27
CA ALA A 134 -7.61 -3.81 -39.26
C ALA A 134 -8.39 -3.66 -40.57
N ALA A 135 -7.98 -2.74 -41.44
CA ALA A 135 -8.62 -2.49 -42.72
C ALA A 135 -7.94 -3.17 -43.90
N ASP A 136 -6.71 -3.64 -43.69
CA ASP A 136 -5.89 -4.25 -44.74
C ASP A 136 -5.83 -5.79 -44.68
N GLU A 137 -6.47 -6.38 -43.65
CA GLU A 137 -6.68 -7.81 -43.48
C GLU A 137 -8.15 -8.17 -43.76
#